data_db32595705a531ebe770a7104200e710
#
_entry.id   db32595705a531ebe770a7104200e710
#
_cell.length_a   1.000
_cell.length_b   1.000
_cell.length_c   1.000
_cell.angle_alpha   90.00
_cell.angle_beta   90.00
_cell.angle_gamma   90.00
#
_symmetry.space_group_name_H-M   'P 1'
#
loop_
_entity.id
_entity.type
_entity.pdbx_description
1 polymer ?
#
loop_
_entity_poly.entity_id
_entity_poly.type
_entity_poly.pdbx_seq_one_letter_code
_entity_poly.pdbx_strand_id
1 'polypeptide(L)'
;MGVALVPLTYMTLRGLECRATSALVGALFITFENGLITQSRHILLDSPLVFFTGTTVFFWVGFCNEDKSHPFTEEWWAWLVLTGLSLGAVFSSKWVGLFTIATIGCSTIRQLWLLLGDLRVPPRLWIRHFMARAICLIAIPMTFYMFMFWIHFSILVNSGEGDGFMSSEFQHSLGGKGMQDTFADVAYGSHISMRHLNTQGGYLHSHDHTYPTGSKRT
;
A
#
# COMPACT_ATOMS: atom_id res chain seq x y z
N MET A 1 -17.01 -2.55 -4.65
CA MET A 1 -15.77 -2.19 -5.37
C MET A 1 -15.70 -2.84 -6.75
N GLY A 2 -15.92 -4.16 -6.92
CA GLY A 2 -15.86 -4.81 -8.23
C GLY A 2 -16.77 -4.17 -9.30
N VAL A 3 -18.03 -3.88 -8.99
CA VAL A 3 -18.96 -3.24 -9.91
C VAL A 3 -18.50 -1.83 -10.32
N ALA A 4 -17.91 -1.07 -9.40
CA ALA A 4 -17.43 0.28 -9.67
C ALA A 4 -16.19 0.31 -10.59
N LEU A 5 -15.46 -0.80 -10.71
CA LEU A 5 -14.34 -0.92 -11.63
C LEU A 5 -14.77 -0.83 -13.11
N VAL A 6 -15.98 -1.28 -13.44
CA VAL A 6 -16.49 -1.27 -14.81
C VAL A 6 -16.64 0.15 -15.38
N PRO A 7 -17.42 1.06 -14.76
CA PRO A 7 -17.51 2.44 -15.23
C PRO A 7 -16.16 3.18 -15.12
N LEU A 8 -15.35 2.86 -14.10
CA LEU A 8 -14.01 3.42 -13.94
C LEU A 8 -13.10 3.09 -15.12
N THR A 9 -13.11 1.84 -15.58
CA THR A 9 -12.34 1.40 -16.76
C THR A 9 -12.83 2.12 -18.02
N TYR A 10 -14.15 2.25 -18.20
CA TYR A 10 -14.71 3.00 -19.32
C TYR A 10 -14.23 4.45 -19.32
N MET A 11 -14.34 5.14 -18.19
CA MET A 11 -13.91 6.54 -18.06
C MET A 11 -12.39 6.70 -18.27
N THR A 12 -11.59 5.77 -17.76
CA THR A 12 -10.13 5.77 -17.98
C THR A 12 -9.78 5.67 -19.46
N LEU A 13 -10.40 4.74 -20.18
CA LEU A 13 -10.18 4.57 -21.62
C LEU A 13 -10.68 5.78 -22.41
N ARG A 14 -11.78 6.43 -21.98
CA ARG A 14 -12.22 7.70 -22.57
C ARG A 14 -11.23 8.84 -22.30
N GLY A 15 -10.66 8.89 -21.10
CA GLY A 15 -9.59 9.84 -20.75
C GLY A 15 -8.30 9.64 -21.56
N LEU A 16 -8.03 8.41 -22.01
CA LEU A 16 -6.95 8.08 -22.96
C LEU A 16 -7.31 8.33 -24.43
N GLU A 17 -8.40 9.07 -24.69
CA GLU A 17 -8.89 9.42 -26.03
C GLU A 17 -9.34 8.22 -26.89
N CYS A 18 -9.51 7.05 -26.28
CA CYS A 18 -10.08 5.90 -27.01
C CYS A 18 -11.50 6.16 -27.47
N ARG A 19 -11.88 5.58 -28.62
CA ARG A 19 -13.26 5.66 -29.11
C ARG A 19 -14.25 5.06 -28.11
N ALA A 20 -15.47 5.59 -28.06
CA ALA A 20 -16.50 5.11 -27.12
C ALA A 20 -16.77 3.60 -27.24
N THR A 21 -16.76 3.06 -28.46
CA THR A 21 -16.90 1.62 -28.73
C THR A 21 -15.76 0.80 -28.14
N SER A 22 -14.51 1.25 -28.30
CA SER A 22 -13.33 0.58 -27.72
C SER A 22 -13.35 0.64 -26.19
N ALA A 23 -13.75 1.77 -25.62
CA ALA A 23 -13.91 1.92 -24.18
C ALA A 23 -15.01 1.01 -23.62
N LEU A 24 -16.13 0.87 -24.36
CA LEU A 24 -17.21 -0.05 -24.00
C LEU A 24 -16.74 -1.51 -24.02
N VAL A 25 -16.00 -1.92 -25.06
CA VAL A 25 -15.44 -3.27 -25.16
C VAL A 25 -14.49 -3.55 -23.99
N GLY A 26 -13.62 -2.60 -23.64
CA GLY A 26 -12.74 -2.72 -22.48
C GLY A 26 -13.52 -2.88 -21.16
N ALA A 27 -14.59 -2.11 -20.97
CA ALA A 27 -15.47 -2.24 -19.81
C ALA A 27 -16.20 -3.59 -19.77
N LEU A 28 -16.62 -4.11 -20.94
CA LEU A 28 -17.23 -5.44 -21.04
C LEU A 28 -16.24 -6.56 -20.69
N PHE A 29 -14.97 -6.46 -21.09
CA PHE A 29 -13.95 -7.43 -20.65
C PHE A 29 -13.84 -7.48 -19.13
N ILE A 30 -13.83 -6.34 -18.44
CA ILE A 30 -13.83 -6.30 -16.98
C ILE A 30 -15.11 -6.89 -16.38
N THR A 31 -16.26 -6.67 -17.04
CA THR A 31 -17.57 -7.16 -16.57
C THR A 31 -17.67 -8.68 -16.63
N PHE A 32 -17.10 -9.29 -17.66
CA PHE A 32 -17.19 -10.75 -17.89
C PHE A 32 -15.93 -11.52 -17.49
N GLU A 33 -14.91 -10.83 -16.93
CA GLU A 33 -13.72 -11.49 -16.44
C GLU A 33 -14.02 -12.27 -15.16
N ASN A 34 -13.91 -13.61 -15.25
CA ASN A 34 -14.33 -14.53 -14.19
C ASN A 34 -13.50 -14.37 -12.91
N GLY A 35 -12.21 -14.09 -13.02
CA GLY A 35 -11.33 -13.88 -11.87
C GLY A 35 -11.74 -12.66 -11.05
N LEU A 36 -12.06 -11.54 -11.70
CA LEU A 36 -12.54 -10.32 -11.02
C LEU A 36 -13.92 -10.52 -10.37
N ILE A 37 -14.82 -11.25 -11.05
CA ILE A 37 -16.13 -11.60 -10.49
C ILE A 37 -15.96 -12.45 -9.23
N THR A 38 -15.13 -13.48 -9.29
CA THR A 38 -14.87 -14.39 -8.17
C THR A 38 -14.23 -13.65 -7.00
N GLN A 39 -13.17 -12.88 -7.26
CA GLN A 39 -12.45 -12.08 -6.25
C GLN A 39 -13.37 -11.04 -5.58
N SER A 40 -14.27 -10.42 -6.32
CA SER A 40 -15.18 -9.41 -5.78
C SER A 40 -16.30 -9.98 -4.91
N ARG A 41 -16.58 -11.29 -4.99
CA ARG A 41 -17.57 -12.01 -4.17
C ARG A 41 -17.01 -12.51 -2.85
N HIS A 42 -15.71 -12.62 -2.73
CA HIS A 42 -15.04 -13.00 -1.49
C HIS A 42 -14.60 -11.75 -0.69
N ILE A 43 -14.52 -11.89 0.64
CA ILE A 43 -13.97 -10.85 1.52
C ILE A 43 -12.44 -10.94 1.49
N LEU A 44 -11.85 -10.50 0.38
CA LEU A 44 -10.42 -10.51 0.13
C LEU A 44 -9.90 -9.10 -0.11
N LEU A 45 -8.65 -8.87 0.28
CA LEU A 45 -7.96 -7.57 0.06
C LEU A 45 -7.66 -7.28 -1.41
N ASP A 46 -7.78 -8.27 -2.29
CA ASP A 46 -7.47 -8.11 -3.72
C ASP A 46 -8.52 -7.25 -4.44
N SER A 47 -9.79 -7.35 -4.06
CA SER A 47 -10.86 -6.50 -4.64
C SER A 47 -10.67 -5.00 -4.35
N PRO A 48 -10.42 -4.55 -3.10
CA PRO A 48 -10.00 -3.18 -2.81
C PRO A 48 -8.72 -2.76 -3.55
N LEU A 49 -7.71 -3.63 -3.58
CA LEU A 49 -6.45 -3.35 -4.26
C LEU A 49 -6.64 -3.02 -5.74
N VAL A 50 -7.37 -3.88 -6.47
CA VAL A 50 -7.64 -3.67 -7.91
C VAL A 50 -8.48 -2.42 -8.14
N PHE A 51 -9.48 -2.17 -7.29
CA PHE A 51 -10.31 -0.97 -7.38
C PHE A 51 -9.48 0.31 -7.18
N PHE A 52 -8.68 0.39 -6.13
CA PHE A 52 -7.84 1.57 -5.89
C PHE A 52 -6.73 1.73 -6.94
N THR A 53 -6.19 0.62 -7.47
CA THR A 53 -5.26 0.66 -8.60
C THR A 53 -5.92 1.27 -9.83
N GLY A 54 -7.11 0.81 -10.20
CA GLY A 54 -7.89 1.40 -11.29
C GLY A 54 -8.20 2.88 -11.07
N THR A 55 -8.59 3.25 -9.85
CA THR A 55 -8.86 4.64 -9.45
C THR A 55 -7.59 5.50 -9.58
N THR A 56 -6.44 4.98 -9.18
CA THR A 56 -5.15 5.67 -9.33
C THR A 56 -4.82 5.92 -10.81
N VAL A 57 -5.00 4.93 -11.65
CA VAL A 57 -4.77 5.07 -13.10
C VAL A 57 -5.71 6.09 -13.71
N PHE A 58 -6.98 6.08 -13.33
CA PHE A 58 -7.97 7.07 -13.78
C PHE A 58 -7.57 8.50 -13.41
N PHE A 59 -7.23 8.75 -12.14
CA PHE A 59 -6.82 10.08 -11.70
C PHE A 59 -5.50 10.51 -12.33
N TRP A 60 -4.56 9.58 -12.52
CA TRP A 60 -3.30 9.85 -13.20
C TRP A 60 -3.49 10.24 -14.66
N VAL A 61 -4.39 9.58 -15.38
CA VAL A 61 -4.75 9.95 -16.76
C VAL A 61 -5.36 11.34 -16.80
N GLY A 62 -6.29 11.65 -15.89
CA GLY A 62 -6.85 12.99 -15.73
C GLY A 62 -5.77 14.05 -15.50
N PHE A 63 -4.86 13.79 -14.56
CA PHE A 63 -3.71 14.64 -14.31
C PHE A 63 -2.82 14.84 -15.55
N CYS A 64 -2.50 13.77 -16.28
CA CYS A 64 -1.67 13.86 -17.47
C CYS A 64 -2.32 14.70 -18.59
N ASN A 65 -3.64 14.71 -18.68
CA ASN A 65 -4.37 15.53 -19.64
C ASN A 65 -4.35 17.01 -19.26
N GLU A 66 -4.60 17.33 -17.98
CA GLU A 66 -4.51 18.70 -17.47
C GLU A 66 -3.08 19.26 -17.51
N ASP A 67 -2.07 18.42 -17.24
CA ASP A 67 -0.67 18.83 -17.25
C ASP A 67 -0.21 19.32 -18.63
N LYS A 68 -0.84 18.83 -19.70
CA LYS A 68 -0.54 19.25 -21.08
C LYS A 68 -1.22 20.58 -21.44
N SER A 69 -2.39 20.85 -20.91
CA SER A 69 -3.23 21.98 -21.33
C SER A 69 -3.22 23.14 -20.34
N HIS A 70 -3.38 22.85 -19.05
CA HIS A 70 -3.58 23.86 -18.01
C HIS A 70 -2.80 23.56 -16.73
N PRO A 71 -1.47 23.59 -16.73
CA PRO A 71 -0.68 23.28 -15.55
C PRO A 71 -0.93 24.31 -14.42
N PHE A 72 -0.99 23.80 -13.17
CA PHE A 72 -1.19 24.56 -11.93
C PHE A 72 -2.59 25.20 -11.74
N THR A 73 -3.58 24.80 -12.50
CA THR A 73 -4.98 25.13 -12.24
C THR A 73 -5.53 24.36 -11.03
N GLU A 74 -6.70 24.72 -10.55
CA GLU A 74 -7.37 23.99 -9.47
C GLU A 74 -7.65 22.53 -9.86
N GLU A 75 -8.05 22.29 -11.09
CA GLU A 75 -8.30 20.95 -11.63
C GLU A 75 -7.02 20.13 -11.70
N TRP A 76 -5.91 20.72 -12.13
CA TRP A 76 -4.59 20.09 -12.14
C TRP A 76 -4.17 19.63 -10.74
N TRP A 77 -4.34 20.50 -9.72
CA TRP A 77 -4.06 20.16 -8.33
C TRP A 77 -5.00 19.07 -7.82
N ALA A 78 -6.29 19.16 -8.13
CA ALA A 78 -7.27 18.17 -7.73
C ALA A 78 -6.91 16.77 -8.24
N TRP A 79 -6.62 16.63 -9.53
CA TRP A 79 -6.22 15.35 -10.13
C TRP A 79 -4.93 14.80 -9.50
N LEU A 80 -3.94 15.66 -9.25
CA LEU A 80 -2.67 15.25 -8.66
C LEU A 80 -2.83 14.79 -7.21
N VAL A 81 -3.58 15.53 -6.40
CA VAL A 81 -3.88 15.18 -5.00
C VAL A 81 -4.70 13.87 -4.93
N LEU A 82 -5.74 13.74 -5.76
CA LEU A 82 -6.55 12.52 -5.83
C LEU A 82 -5.70 11.31 -6.24
N THR A 83 -4.76 11.47 -7.15
CA THR A 83 -3.77 10.42 -7.47
C THR A 83 -2.96 10.04 -6.24
N GLY A 84 -2.45 11.01 -5.49
CA GLY A 84 -1.70 10.74 -4.25
C GLY A 84 -2.52 10.02 -3.19
N LEU A 85 -3.76 10.45 -2.95
CA LEU A 85 -4.66 9.79 -2.00
C LEU A 85 -4.98 8.35 -2.41
N SER A 86 -5.23 8.12 -3.70
CA SER A 86 -5.50 6.78 -4.22
C SER A 86 -4.26 5.87 -4.16
N LEU A 87 -3.05 6.40 -4.37
CA LEU A 87 -1.80 5.67 -4.14
C LEU A 87 -1.66 5.25 -2.67
N GLY A 88 -1.99 6.14 -1.73
CA GLY A 88 -2.03 5.83 -0.31
C GLY A 88 -3.01 4.69 0.01
N ALA A 89 -4.20 4.71 -0.59
CA ALA A 89 -5.20 3.66 -0.42
C ALA A 89 -4.75 2.31 -1.02
N VAL A 90 -4.10 2.31 -2.19
CA VAL A 90 -3.49 1.12 -2.80
C VAL A 90 -2.46 0.49 -1.86
N PHE A 91 -1.53 1.30 -1.38
CA PHE A 91 -0.44 0.84 -0.50
C PHE A 91 -0.95 0.37 0.86
N SER A 92 -1.96 1.04 1.41
CA SER A 92 -2.61 0.64 2.67
C SER A 92 -3.41 -0.66 2.55
N SER A 93 -3.90 -1.00 1.34
CA SER A 93 -4.61 -2.25 1.12
C SER A 93 -3.67 -3.46 1.09
N LYS A 94 -2.57 -3.38 0.34
CA LYS A 94 -1.61 -4.49 0.22
C LYS A 94 -0.27 -3.96 -0.32
N TRP A 95 0.84 -4.49 0.18
CA TRP A 95 2.19 -4.07 -0.25
C TRP A 95 2.49 -4.33 -1.73
N VAL A 96 1.78 -5.23 -2.38
CA VAL A 96 1.79 -5.39 -3.85
C VAL A 96 1.44 -4.08 -4.58
N GLY A 97 0.71 -3.18 -3.93
CA GLY A 97 0.45 -1.83 -4.42
C GLY A 97 1.69 -0.98 -4.72
N LEU A 98 2.87 -1.36 -4.21
CA LEU A 98 4.15 -0.74 -4.58
C LEU A 98 4.42 -0.79 -6.09
N PHE A 99 3.94 -1.80 -6.80
CA PHE A 99 4.06 -1.84 -8.27
C PHE A 99 3.25 -0.72 -8.96
N THR A 100 2.10 -0.36 -8.40
CA THR A 100 1.32 0.79 -8.88
C THR A 100 2.09 2.09 -8.64
N ILE A 101 2.67 2.25 -7.44
CA ILE A 101 3.53 3.40 -7.10
C ILE A 101 4.73 3.47 -8.05
N ALA A 102 5.40 2.35 -8.31
CA ALA A 102 6.52 2.29 -9.25
C ALA A 102 6.11 2.69 -10.66
N THR A 103 4.95 2.25 -11.14
CA THR A 103 4.44 2.60 -12.47
C THR A 103 4.17 4.11 -12.60
N ILE A 104 3.48 4.71 -11.63
CA ILE A 104 3.24 6.15 -11.60
C ILE A 104 4.57 6.91 -11.43
N GLY A 105 5.47 6.41 -10.57
CA GLY A 105 6.81 6.97 -10.37
C GLY A 105 7.64 6.99 -11.65
N CYS A 106 7.72 5.89 -12.39
CA CYS A 106 8.41 5.82 -13.68
C CYS A 106 7.82 6.81 -14.70
N SER A 107 6.47 6.90 -14.75
CA SER A 107 5.80 7.87 -15.62
C SER A 107 6.13 9.32 -15.23
N THR A 108 6.14 9.62 -13.93
CA THR A 108 6.51 10.93 -13.38
C THR A 108 7.96 11.29 -13.71
N ILE A 109 8.90 10.36 -13.49
CA ILE A 109 10.32 10.58 -13.81
C ILE A 109 10.49 10.88 -15.30
N ARG A 110 9.82 10.10 -16.17
CA ARG A 110 9.86 10.33 -17.61
C ARG A 110 9.34 11.73 -17.99
N GLN A 111 8.20 12.16 -17.39
CA GLN A 111 7.64 13.49 -17.64
C GLN A 111 8.59 14.61 -17.19
N LEU A 112 9.14 14.49 -15.98
CA LEU A 112 10.10 15.48 -15.44
C LEU A 112 11.40 15.51 -16.24
N TRP A 113 11.85 14.36 -16.73
CA TRP A 113 13.03 14.27 -17.59
C TRP A 113 12.83 14.99 -18.93
N LEU A 114 11.67 14.77 -19.56
CA LEU A 114 11.32 15.47 -20.80
C LEU A 114 11.19 16.98 -20.57
N LEU A 115 10.60 17.39 -19.44
CA LEU A 115 10.48 18.79 -19.08
C LEU A 115 11.85 19.44 -18.79
N LEU A 116 12.79 18.71 -18.19
CA LEU A 116 14.16 19.17 -17.94
C LEU A 116 14.94 19.36 -19.24
N GLY A 117 14.70 18.51 -20.24
CA GLY A 117 15.34 18.58 -21.55
C GLY A 117 14.81 19.72 -22.46
N ASP A 118 13.68 20.33 -22.11
CA ASP A 118 13.13 21.46 -22.86
C ASP A 118 13.79 22.78 -22.41
N LEU A 119 14.71 23.27 -23.23
CA LEU A 119 15.44 24.54 -23.00
C LEU A 119 14.56 25.79 -22.96
N ARG A 120 13.28 25.67 -23.33
CA ARG A 120 12.31 26.77 -23.25
C ARG A 120 11.71 26.92 -21.85
N VAL A 121 11.83 25.88 -21.01
CA VAL A 121 11.29 25.84 -19.67
C VAL A 121 12.28 26.46 -18.67
N PRO A 122 11.91 27.53 -17.96
CA PRO A 122 12.78 28.11 -16.96
C PRO A 122 12.95 27.14 -15.76
N PRO A 123 14.15 27.09 -15.14
CA PRO A 123 14.43 26.17 -14.02
C PRO A 123 13.44 26.28 -12.85
N ARG A 124 12.91 27.49 -12.61
CA ARG A 124 11.90 27.73 -11.57
C ARG A 124 10.61 26.93 -11.83
N LEU A 125 10.19 26.83 -13.10
CA LEU A 125 8.99 26.09 -13.46
C LEU A 125 9.21 24.59 -13.29
N TRP A 126 10.37 24.07 -13.66
CA TRP A 126 10.74 22.68 -13.43
C TRP A 126 10.73 22.33 -11.94
N ILE A 127 11.31 23.18 -11.08
CA ILE A 127 11.31 22.99 -9.62
C ILE A 127 9.86 22.95 -9.09
N ARG A 128 8.97 23.82 -9.55
CA ARG A 128 7.56 23.81 -9.14
C ARG A 128 6.87 22.49 -9.52
N HIS A 129 7.07 22.00 -10.73
CA HIS A 129 6.56 20.70 -11.17
C HIS A 129 7.12 19.55 -10.33
N PHE A 130 8.42 19.57 -10.05
CA PHE A 130 9.07 18.57 -9.21
C PHE A 130 8.51 18.57 -7.79
N MET A 131 8.47 19.73 -7.13
CA MET A 131 7.98 19.86 -5.75
C MET A 131 6.51 19.46 -5.62
N ALA A 132 5.65 19.88 -6.55
CA ALA A 132 4.25 19.53 -6.55
C ALA A 132 4.06 18.00 -6.62
N ARG A 133 4.77 17.34 -7.55
CA ARG A 133 4.71 15.89 -7.70
C ARG A 133 5.32 15.17 -6.50
N ALA A 134 6.44 15.65 -5.95
CA ALA A 134 7.05 15.06 -4.76
C ALA A 134 6.10 15.13 -3.54
N ILE A 135 5.48 16.28 -3.30
CA ILE A 135 4.52 16.43 -2.22
C ILE A 135 3.30 15.53 -2.44
N CYS A 136 2.69 15.60 -3.62
CA CYS A 136 1.44 14.88 -3.87
C CYS A 136 1.61 13.38 -4.04
N LEU A 137 2.71 12.91 -4.65
CA LEU A 137 2.89 11.49 -4.96
C LEU A 137 3.77 10.74 -3.94
N ILE A 138 4.44 11.45 -3.02
CA ILE A 138 5.24 10.83 -1.96
C ILE A 138 4.68 11.21 -0.59
N ALA A 139 4.58 12.51 -0.26
CA ALA A 139 4.19 12.93 1.09
C ALA A 139 2.72 12.57 1.39
N ILE A 140 1.79 12.80 0.45
CA ILE A 140 0.36 12.46 0.65
C ILE A 140 0.16 10.95 0.85
N PRO A 141 0.66 10.03 -0.01
CA PRO A 141 0.51 8.60 0.21
C PRO A 141 1.11 8.12 1.53
N MET A 142 2.28 8.63 1.91
CA MET A 142 2.92 8.30 3.18
C MET A 142 2.09 8.76 4.37
N THR A 143 1.59 9.99 4.34
CA THR A 143 0.72 10.53 5.40
C THR A 143 -0.59 9.73 5.49
N PHE A 144 -1.17 9.38 4.34
CA PHE A 144 -2.37 8.55 4.29
C PHE A 144 -2.12 7.17 4.91
N TYR A 145 -1.00 6.52 4.57
CA TYR A 145 -0.61 5.23 5.12
C TYR A 145 -0.42 5.30 6.65
N MET A 146 0.32 6.29 7.14
CA MET A 146 0.50 6.52 8.58
C MET A 146 -0.83 6.78 9.29
N PHE A 147 -1.73 7.53 8.67
CA PHE A 147 -3.07 7.79 9.20
C PHE A 147 -3.91 6.51 9.32
N MET A 148 -3.84 5.60 8.33
CA MET A 148 -4.50 4.30 8.40
C MET A 148 -3.96 3.43 9.54
N PHE A 149 -2.64 3.44 9.80
CA PHE A 149 -2.06 2.77 10.96
C PHE A 149 -2.51 3.40 12.27
N TRP A 150 -2.56 4.71 12.34
CA TRP A 150 -3.06 5.41 13.53
C TRP A 150 -4.51 5.00 13.86
N ILE A 151 -5.39 4.93 12.87
CA ILE A 151 -6.76 4.43 13.02
C ILE A 151 -6.74 2.96 13.50
N HIS A 152 -5.94 2.13 12.85
CA HIS A 152 -5.82 0.70 13.18
C HIS A 152 -5.47 0.49 14.65
N PHE A 153 -4.40 1.12 15.13
CA PHE A 153 -3.96 1.00 16.52
C PHE A 153 -4.91 1.68 17.52
N SER A 154 -5.67 2.68 17.11
CA SER A 154 -6.69 3.31 17.95
C SER A 154 -7.92 2.44 18.16
N ILE A 155 -8.24 1.57 17.19
CA ILE A 155 -9.41 0.68 17.25
C ILE A 155 -9.04 -0.68 17.83
N LEU A 156 -7.93 -1.27 17.40
CA LEU A 156 -7.49 -2.61 17.78
C LEU A 156 -6.50 -2.53 18.95
N VAL A 157 -7.05 -2.34 20.13
CA VAL A 157 -6.28 -2.20 21.39
C VAL A 157 -6.18 -3.49 22.20
N ASN A 158 -6.94 -4.52 21.83
CA ASN A 158 -6.95 -5.80 22.54
C ASN A 158 -6.08 -6.84 21.83
N SER A 159 -5.53 -7.77 22.63
CA SER A 159 -4.79 -8.93 22.15
C SER A 159 -5.64 -9.84 21.27
N GLY A 160 -5.05 -10.39 20.21
CA GLY A 160 -5.67 -11.30 19.24
C GLY A 160 -4.69 -12.37 18.74
N GLU A 161 -5.16 -13.24 17.84
CA GLU A 161 -4.35 -14.38 17.34
C GLU A 161 -3.07 -13.98 16.59
N GLY A 162 -3.02 -12.75 16.06
CA GLY A 162 -1.86 -12.24 15.30
C GLY A 162 -0.72 -11.69 16.17
N ASP A 163 -0.95 -11.50 17.46
CA ASP A 163 0.02 -10.79 18.33
C ASP A 163 1.28 -11.61 18.63
N GLY A 164 1.20 -12.93 18.52
CA GLY A 164 2.33 -13.83 18.81
C GLY A 164 3.59 -13.56 17.97
N PHE A 165 3.46 -12.87 16.84
CA PHE A 165 4.58 -12.47 15.98
C PHE A 165 5.20 -11.11 16.36
N MET A 166 4.53 -10.36 17.23
CA MET A 166 4.99 -9.04 17.65
C MET A 166 5.99 -9.14 18.81
N SER A 167 6.72 -8.05 19.08
CA SER A 167 7.62 -8.01 20.22
C SER A 167 6.87 -8.18 21.54
N SER A 168 7.53 -8.76 22.55
CA SER A 168 6.93 -8.94 23.87
C SER A 168 6.49 -7.61 24.49
N GLU A 169 7.24 -6.55 24.25
CA GLU A 169 6.92 -5.18 24.68
C GLU A 169 5.60 -4.68 24.08
N PHE A 170 5.40 -4.92 22.77
CA PHE A 170 4.15 -4.57 22.10
C PHE A 170 2.99 -5.42 22.64
N GLN A 171 3.18 -6.75 22.80
CA GLN A 171 2.15 -7.64 23.33
C GLN A 171 1.71 -7.23 24.74
N HIS A 172 2.66 -6.77 25.57
CA HIS A 172 2.38 -6.30 26.93
C HIS A 172 1.57 -4.97 26.93
N SER A 173 1.71 -4.15 25.89
CA SER A 173 0.96 -2.90 25.76
C SER A 173 -0.51 -3.10 25.33
N LEU A 174 -0.89 -4.33 24.91
CA LEU A 174 -2.23 -4.65 24.47
C LEU A 174 -3.13 -5.01 25.65
N GLY A 175 -4.41 -4.65 25.57
CA GLY A 175 -5.43 -5.01 26.54
C GLY A 175 -5.97 -6.43 26.36
N GLY A 176 -6.81 -6.89 27.27
CA GLY A 176 -7.48 -8.19 27.20
C GLY A 176 -6.62 -9.34 27.71
N LYS A 177 -6.55 -10.48 26.95
CA LYS A 177 -5.79 -11.69 27.32
C LYS A 177 -4.31 -11.62 26.92
N GLY A 178 -3.74 -10.43 26.83
CA GLY A 178 -2.32 -10.24 26.51
C GLY A 178 -1.37 -10.95 27.46
N MET A 179 -0.08 -10.70 27.31
CA MET A 179 0.92 -11.25 28.21
C MET A 179 0.66 -10.78 29.64
N GLN A 180 0.74 -11.72 30.58
CA GLN A 180 0.66 -11.40 32.01
C GLN A 180 1.89 -10.60 32.45
N ASP A 181 1.70 -9.75 33.45
CA ASP A 181 2.81 -9.04 34.08
C ASP A 181 3.82 -10.04 34.62
N THR A 182 5.07 -9.89 34.20
CA THR A 182 6.18 -10.71 34.66
C THR A 182 7.21 -9.83 35.37
N PHE A 183 7.91 -10.41 36.34
CA PHE A 183 8.98 -9.70 37.01
C PHE A 183 10.09 -9.37 36.02
N ALA A 184 10.67 -8.17 36.11
CA ALA A 184 11.81 -7.75 35.29
C ALA A 184 13.07 -8.52 35.64
N ASP A 185 13.23 -8.85 36.91
CA ASP A 185 14.39 -9.60 37.42
C ASP A 185 14.07 -11.09 37.48
N VAL A 186 15.02 -11.89 37.00
CA VAL A 186 14.94 -13.36 37.02
C VAL A 186 15.68 -13.89 38.23
N ALA A 187 14.94 -14.50 39.16
CA ALA A 187 15.54 -15.14 40.32
C ALA A 187 16.19 -16.49 39.95
N TYR A 188 17.24 -16.90 40.67
CA TYR A 188 17.82 -18.23 40.51
C TYR A 188 16.75 -19.32 40.76
N GLY A 189 16.70 -20.29 39.86
CA GLY A 189 15.71 -21.38 39.93
C GLY A 189 14.36 -21.06 39.27
N SER A 190 14.18 -19.89 38.68
CA SER A 190 12.96 -19.55 37.93
C SER A 190 12.88 -20.33 36.63
N HIS A 191 11.67 -20.80 36.29
CA HIS A 191 11.37 -21.29 34.95
C HIS A 191 11.23 -20.11 33.99
N ILE A 192 12.11 -20.07 32.97
CA ILE A 192 12.15 -19.01 31.98
C ILE A 192 12.00 -19.57 30.56
N SER A 193 11.45 -18.78 29.67
CA SER A 193 11.52 -19.01 28.24
C SER A 193 12.40 -17.95 27.62
N MET A 194 13.34 -18.34 26.77
CA MET A 194 14.20 -17.43 26.02
C MET A 194 13.75 -17.38 24.57
N ARG A 195 13.48 -16.19 24.08
CA ARG A 195 13.06 -15.96 22.69
C ARG A 195 14.12 -15.15 21.95
N HIS A 196 14.49 -15.61 20.76
CA HIS A 196 15.40 -14.86 19.91
C HIS A 196 14.62 -13.81 19.10
N LEU A 197 14.85 -12.52 19.38
CA LEU A 197 14.11 -11.41 18.78
C LEU A 197 14.34 -11.29 17.26
N ASN A 198 15.58 -11.48 16.81
CA ASN A 198 15.95 -11.26 15.40
C ASN A 198 15.48 -12.38 14.43
N THR A 199 15.10 -13.55 14.94
CA THR A 199 14.59 -14.68 14.12
C THR A 199 13.09 -14.84 14.21
N GLN A 200 12.35 -13.78 14.45
CA GLN A 200 10.87 -13.76 14.52
C GLN A 200 10.26 -14.74 15.53
N GLY A 201 10.99 -15.03 16.60
CA GLY A 201 10.41 -15.66 17.75
C GLY A 201 10.62 -17.13 17.92
N GLY A 202 11.72 -17.68 17.45
CA GLY A 202 12.17 -19.00 17.87
C GLY A 202 12.48 -19.01 19.36
N TYR A 203 11.90 -19.96 20.10
CA TYR A 203 12.23 -20.17 21.52
C TYR A 203 13.38 -21.15 21.64
N LEU A 204 14.28 -20.90 22.63
CA LEU A 204 15.29 -21.88 23.00
C LEU A 204 14.59 -23.11 23.57
N HIS A 205 14.85 -24.26 22.97
CA HIS A 205 14.26 -25.54 23.36
C HIS A 205 15.35 -26.58 23.57
N SER A 206 15.25 -27.35 24.63
CA SER A 206 16.09 -28.50 24.85
C SER A 206 15.22 -29.75 25.10
N HIS A 207 15.67 -30.91 24.65
CA HIS A 207 15.01 -32.19 24.85
C HIS A 207 16.05 -33.33 24.84
N ASP A 208 15.70 -34.47 25.40
CA ASP A 208 16.58 -35.64 25.53
C ASP A 208 16.77 -36.43 24.21
N HIS A 209 16.06 -36.07 23.16
CA HIS A 209 16.17 -36.73 21.87
C HIS A 209 17.43 -36.31 21.13
N THR A 210 18.05 -37.26 20.41
CA THR A 210 19.18 -36.97 19.51
C THR A 210 18.68 -36.42 18.19
N TYR A 211 19.51 -35.55 17.55
CA TYR A 211 19.24 -35.14 16.17
C TYR A 211 19.27 -36.35 15.21
N PRO A 212 18.62 -36.26 14.04
CA PRO A 212 18.62 -37.34 13.05
C PRO A 212 20.01 -37.85 12.64
N THR A 213 21.04 -37.03 12.84
CA THR A 213 22.45 -37.36 12.60
C THR A 213 23.11 -38.15 13.73
N GLY A 214 22.38 -38.50 14.79
CA GLY A 214 22.89 -39.27 15.92
C GLY A 214 23.77 -38.49 16.91
N SER A 215 23.97 -37.18 16.71
CA SER A 215 24.75 -36.38 17.68
C SER A 215 23.88 -36.01 18.88
N LYS A 216 24.35 -36.34 20.10
CA LYS A 216 23.78 -35.78 21.34
C LYS A 216 24.16 -34.30 21.40
N ARG A 217 23.17 -33.43 21.34
CA ARG A 217 23.32 -32.02 21.68
C ARG A 217 22.40 -31.73 22.84
N THR A 218 23.02 -31.44 23.95
CA THR A 218 22.38 -30.89 25.13
C THR A 218 22.26 -29.39 24.99
#